data_7a606638851f041f0681076fd3e0328a
#
_entry.id   7a606638851f041f0681076fd3e0328a
#
_cell.length_a   1.000
_cell.length_b   1.000
_cell.length_c   1.000
_cell.angle_alpha   90.00
_cell.angle_beta   90.00
_cell.angle_gamma   90.00
#
_symmetry.space_group_name_H-M   'P 1'
#
loop_
_entity.id
_entity.type
_entity.pdbx_description
1 polymer ?
#
loop_
_entity_poly.entity_id
_entity_poly.type
_entity_poly.pdbx_seq_one_letter_code
_entity_poly.pdbx_strand_id
1 'polypeptide(L)' 'MTPAAQDEEDTGIHCRLDELLAERGMTLTQLSEAVGVSIVNLSVLKNDRARAIRYSTLRAICAALDCEVGDLLVVAPR' A
#
# COMPACT_ATOMS: atom_id res chain seq x y z
N MET A 1 -14.27 12.31 20.88
CA MET A 1 -13.60 12.35 20.06
C MET A 1 -13.41 11.24 19.46
N THR A 2 -13.29 11.16 18.52
CA THR A 2 -13.01 9.97 18.00
C THR A 2 -11.61 9.98 17.60
N PRO A 3 -10.82 10.10 18.58
CA PRO A 3 -9.41 9.95 18.33
C PRO A 3 -9.11 8.66 17.66
N ALA A 4 -9.96 7.69 17.92
CA ALA A 4 -9.74 6.38 17.32
C ALA A 4 -9.73 6.46 15.80
N ALA A 5 -10.65 7.23 15.23
CA ALA A 5 -10.70 7.38 13.80
C ALA A 5 -9.46 8.07 13.28
N GLN A 6 -9.00 9.06 14.02
CA GLN A 6 -7.79 9.77 13.62
C GLN A 6 -6.58 8.86 13.70
N ASP A 7 -6.53 8.05 14.76
CA ASP A 7 -5.43 7.09 14.89
C ASP A 7 -5.42 6.12 13.75
N GLU A 8 -6.61 5.73 13.29
CA GLU A 8 -6.69 4.79 12.19
C GLU A 8 -6.19 5.39 10.90
N GLU A 9 -6.33 6.71 10.75
CA GLU A 9 -5.92 7.36 9.51
C GLU A 9 -4.46 7.75 9.54
N ASP A 10 -3.88 7.89 10.74
CA ASP A 10 -2.52 8.36 10.84
C ASP A 10 -1.67 7.29 11.50
N THR A 11 -1.19 6.39 10.68
CA THR A 11 -0.31 5.33 11.16
C THR A 11 1.14 5.79 11.24
N GLY A 12 1.46 6.95 10.65
CA GLY A 12 2.84 7.39 10.52
C GLY A 12 3.59 6.72 9.39
N ILE A 13 2.91 5.89 8.62
CA ILE A 13 3.50 5.17 7.48
C ILE A 13 2.76 5.59 6.22
N HIS A 14 3.52 5.91 5.19
CA HIS A 14 2.97 6.25 3.88
C HIS A 14 3.26 5.11 2.92
N CYS A 15 2.25 4.69 2.18
CA CYS A 15 2.40 3.68 1.14
C CYS A 15 2.50 4.37 -0.21
N ARG A 16 3.61 4.16 -0.91
CA ARG A 16 3.87 4.80 -2.20
C ARG A 16 3.30 3.99 -3.36
N LEU A 17 2.22 3.28 -3.12
CA LEU A 17 1.65 2.40 -4.13
C LEU A 17 1.22 3.16 -5.38
N ASP A 18 0.55 4.31 -5.21
CA ASP A 18 0.13 5.10 -6.36
C ASP A 18 1.30 5.54 -7.22
N GLU A 19 2.37 6.02 -6.57
CA GLU A 19 3.55 6.47 -7.29
C GLU A 19 4.21 5.34 -8.05
N LEU A 20 4.32 4.18 -7.41
CA LEU A 20 4.95 3.03 -8.04
C LEU A 20 4.11 2.50 -9.20
N LEU A 21 2.79 2.46 -9.04
CA LEU A 21 1.91 2.06 -10.13
C LEU A 21 2.07 2.99 -11.32
N ALA A 22 2.12 4.30 -11.07
CA ALA A 22 2.29 5.27 -12.14
C ALA A 22 3.64 5.08 -12.84
N GLU A 23 4.70 4.85 -12.07
CA GLU A 23 6.03 4.65 -12.64
C GLU A 23 6.10 3.40 -13.50
N ARG A 24 5.35 2.37 -13.14
CA ARG A 24 5.36 1.09 -13.86
C ARG A 24 4.31 1.03 -14.96
N GLY A 25 3.47 2.07 -15.09
CA GLY A 25 2.38 2.04 -16.07
C GLY A 25 1.37 0.95 -15.78
N MET A 26 1.13 0.66 -14.51
CA MET A 26 0.24 -0.42 -14.09
C MET A 26 -0.96 0.16 -13.36
N THR A 27 -2.14 -0.43 -13.59
CA THR A 27 -3.34 -0.03 -12.87
C THR A 27 -3.51 -0.84 -11.60
N LEU A 28 -4.32 -0.32 -10.68
CA LEU A 28 -4.63 -1.04 -9.46
C LEU A 28 -5.30 -2.38 -9.76
N THR A 29 -6.16 -2.42 -10.77
CA THR A 29 -6.82 -3.65 -11.19
C THR A 29 -5.79 -4.68 -11.66
N GLN A 30 -4.82 -4.24 -12.44
CA GLN A 30 -3.77 -5.16 -12.91
C GLN A 30 -2.95 -5.70 -11.74
N LEU A 31 -2.64 -4.84 -10.78
CA LEU A 31 -1.90 -5.29 -9.61
C LEU A 31 -2.73 -6.28 -8.80
N SER A 32 -4.03 -5.99 -8.63
CA SER A 32 -4.93 -6.88 -7.91
C SER A 32 -4.90 -8.28 -8.53
N GLU A 33 -4.97 -8.35 -9.84
CA GLU A 33 -4.94 -9.62 -10.54
C GLU A 33 -3.60 -10.33 -10.40
N ALA A 34 -2.53 -9.56 -10.42
CA ALA A 34 -1.19 -10.14 -10.35
C ALA A 34 -0.87 -10.72 -8.97
N VAL A 35 -1.36 -10.09 -7.91
CA VAL A 35 -0.99 -10.50 -6.55
C VAL A 35 -2.10 -11.26 -5.83
N GLY A 36 -3.30 -11.31 -6.41
CA GLY A 36 -4.40 -12.04 -5.78
C GLY A 36 -4.99 -11.33 -4.56
N VAL A 37 -4.88 -10.01 -4.49
CA VAL A 37 -5.42 -9.20 -3.42
C VAL A 37 -6.53 -8.32 -3.99
N SER A 38 -7.63 -8.19 -3.28
CA SER A 38 -8.77 -7.44 -3.78
C SER A 38 -8.42 -5.96 -3.98
N ILE A 39 -9.11 -5.34 -4.93
CA ILE A 39 -8.93 -3.91 -5.17
C ILE A 39 -9.26 -3.11 -3.92
N VAL A 40 -10.28 -3.54 -3.17
CA VAL A 40 -10.66 -2.86 -1.94
C VAL A 40 -9.49 -2.85 -0.95
N ASN A 41 -8.86 -4.00 -0.76
CA ASN A 41 -7.73 -4.09 0.16
C ASN A 41 -6.54 -3.28 -0.32
N LEU A 42 -6.28 -3.28 -1.62
CA LEU A 42 -5.21 -2.46 -2.17
C LEU A 42 -5.52 -0.97 -2.03
N SER A 43 -6.79 -0.58 -2.16
CA SER A 43 -7.20 0.81 -1.96
C SER A 43 -6.98 1.26 -0.52
N VAL A 44 -7.29 0.39 0.43
CA VAL A 44 -7.02 0.69 1.84
C VAL A 44 -5.53 0.94 2.04
N LEU A 45 -4.71 0.10 1.44
CA LEU A 45 -3.26 0.23 1.57
C LEU A 45 -2.75 1.51 0.91
N LYS A 46 -3.18 1.80 -0.31
CA LYS A 46 -2.65 2.96 -1.03
C LYS A 46 -3.11 4.29 -0.43
N ASN A 47 -4.19 4.28 0.34
CA ASN A 47 -4.69 5.48 1.00
C ASN A 47 -4.17 5.60 2.43
N ASP A 48 -3.15 4.84 2.78
CA ASP A 48 -2.48 4.89 4.07
C ASP A 48 -3.41 4.52 5.23
N ARG A 49 -4.41 3.70 4.96
CA ARG A 49 -5.38 3.29 5.97
C ARG A 49 -5.15 1.89 6.48
N ALA A 50 -4.22 1.15 5.88
CA ALA A 50 -3.93 -0.20 6.34
C ALA A 50 -3.17 -0.11 7.65
N ARG A 51 -3.60 -0.91 8.62
CA ARG A 51 -2.97 -0.95 9.93
C ARG A 51 -2.05 -2.14 10.06
N ALA A 52 -2.17 -3.07 9.14
CA ALA A 52 -1.31 -4.24 9.11
C ALA A 52 -1.30 -4.76 7.69
N ILE A 53 -0.24 -5.47 7.36
CA ILE A 53 -0.13 -6.12 6.06
C ILE A 53 0.63 -7.42 6.29
N ARG A 54 0.17 -8.48 5.65
CA ARG A 54 0.88 -9.75 5.73
C ARG A 54 2.17 -9.66 4.94
N TYR A 55 3.22 -10.27 5.46
CA TYR A 55 4.49 -10.27 4.75
C TYR A 55 4.37 -10.91 3.37
N SER A 56 3.54 -11.94 3.24
CA SER A 56 3.34 -12.58 1.94
C SER A 56 2.72 -11.62 0.93
N THR A 57 1.77 -10.79 1.37
CA THR A 57 1.16 -9.78 0.51
C THR A 57 2.17 -8.71 0.15
N LEU A 58 2.92 -8.25 1.13
CA LEU A 58 3.96 -7.23 0.91
C LEU A 58 4.99 -7.72 -0.09
N ARG A 59 5.43 -8.96 0.06
CA ARG A 59 6.40 -9.55 -0.86
C ARG A 59 5.84 -9.66 -2.27
N ALA A 60 4.57 -10.06 -2.40
CA ALA A 60 3.96 -10.22 -3.71
C ALA A 60 3.83 -8.88 -4.42
N ILE A 61 3.46 -7.83 -3.69
CA ILE A 61 3.35 -6.49 -4.27
C ILE A 61 4.72 -6.02 -4.74
N CYS A 62 5.73 -6.18 -3.90
CA CYS A 62 7.09 -5.75 -4.27
C CYS A 62 7.59 -6.52 -5.48
N ALA A 63 7.30 -7.81 -5.57
CA ALA A 63 7.70 -8.60 -6.73
C ALA A 63 7.00 -8.12 -7.99
N ALA A 64 5.69 -7.84 -7.91
CA ALA A 64 4.92 -7.40 -9.06
C ALA A 64 5.38 -6.03 -9.55
N LEU A 65 5.80 -5.17 -8.63
CA LEU A 65 6.24 -3.81 -8.97
C LEU A 65 7.75 -3.71 -9.15
N ASP A 66 8.46 -4.80 -8.94
CA ASP A 66 9.92 -4.84 -9.06
C ASP A 66 10.55 -3.76 -8.20
N CYS A 67 10.23 -3.78 -6.90
CA CYS A 67 10.72 -2.79 -5.97
C CYS A 67 11.05 -3.44 -4.63
N GLU A 68 11.73 -2.69 -3.77
CA GLU A 68 12.04 -3.12 -2.42
C GLU A 68 10.96 -2.63 -1.46
N VAL A 69 10.92 -3.23 -0.27
CA VAL A 69 9.94 -2.82 0.73
C VAL A 69 10.09 -1.33 1.06
N GLY A 70 11.32 -0.84 1.14
CA GLY A 70 11.56 0.57 1.44
C GLY A 70 11.16 1.53 0.33
N ASP A 71 10.93 1.00 -0.88
CA ASP A 71 10.39 1.82 -1.97
C ASP A 71 8.88 1.95 -1.82
N LEU A 72 8.24 0.98 -1.20
CA LEU A 72 6.79 0.93 -1.09
C LEU A 72 6.27 1.55 0.20
N LEU A 73 6.92 1.26 1.32
CA LEU A 73 6.48 1.74 2.63
C LEU A 73 7.57 2.62 3.23
N VAL A 74 7.18 3.83 3.61
CA VAL A 74 8.12 4.79 4.19
C VAL A 74 7.47 5.44 5.39
N VAL A 75 8.31 5.97 6.28
CA VAL A 75 7.80 6.75 7.40
C VAL A 75 7.32 8.08 6.83
N ALA A 76 6.08 8.44 7.16
CA ALA A 76 5.48 9.65 6.62
C ALA A 76 6.21 10.87 7.14
N PRO A 77 6.42 11.88 6.29
CA PRO A 77 7.06 13.12 6.75
C PRO A 77 6.12 13.84 7.69
N ARG A 78 6.68 14.65 8.57
CA ARG A 78 5.90 15.42 9.52
C ARG A 78 5.94 16.88 9.22
#